data_e276d9dc775273ac3915f0e04432949c
#
_entry.id   e276d9dc775273ac3915f0e04432949c
#
_cell.length_a   1.000
_cell.length_b   1.000
_cell.length_c   1.000
_cell.angle_alpha   90.00
_cell.angle_beta   90.00
_cell.angle_gamma   90.00
#
_symmetry.space_group_name_H-M   'P 1'
#
loop_
_entity.id
_entity.type
_entity.pdbx_description
1 polymer ?
#
loop_
_entity_poly.entity_id
_entity_poly.type
_entity_poly.pdbx_seq_one_letter_code
_entity_poly.pdbx_strand_id
1 'polypeptide(L)'
;MGNDMQMANKPATRHADIREMTFERALKELEHIVGRLERGDVELEESITIYERGEALKEHCDRLLKQAEAKVEKLTLGPGGTPTGTEPFNAD
;
A
#
# COMPACT_ATOMS: atom_id res chain seq x y z
N MET A 1 15.65 -28.76 -3.27
CA MET A 1 14.82 -28.46 -2.33
C MET A 1 15.13 -27.27 -1.56
N GLY A 2 16.31 -27.03 -1.09
CA GLY A 2 16.60 -25.84 -0.39
C GLY A 2 16.32 -24.61 -1.18
N ASN A 3 16.39 -24.73 -2.47
CA ASN A 3 16.15 -23.58 -3.31
C ASN A 3 14.78 -23.01 -3.16
N ASP A 4 13.83 -23.88 -3.07
CA ASP A 4 12.48 -23.41 -2.98
C ASP A 4 12.28 -22.62 -1.73
N MET A 5 12.94 -23.06 -0.68
CA MET A 5 12.76 -22.36 0.54
C MET A 5 13.37 -21.00 0.46
N GLN A 6 14.46 -20.88 -0.22
CA GLN A 6 15.07 -19.59 -0.36
C GLN A 6 14.18 -18.63 -1.09
N MET A 7 13.53 -19.12 -2.12
CA MET A 7 12.65 -18.24 -2.86
C MET A 7 11.51 -17.78 -2.00
N ALA A 8 11.01 -18.66 -1.18
CA ALA A 8 9.90 -18.30 -0.35
C ALA A 8 10.30 -17.26 0.66
N ASN A 9 11.56 -17.17 0.97
CA ASN A 9 12.00 -16.22 1.98
C ASN A 9 12.27 -14.85 1.46
N LYS A 10 12.28 -14.67 0.18
CA LYS A 10 12.54 -13.35 -0.37
C LYS A 10 11.37 -12.44 -0.11
N PRO A 11 11.62 -11.25 0.42
CA PRO A 11 10.54 -10.34 0.74
C PRO A 11 9.64 -10.04 -0.44
N ALA A 12 10.23 -9.86 -1.61
CA ALA A 12 9.44 -9.55 -2.78
C ALA A 12 8.51 -10.69 -3.14
N THR A 13 8.93 -11.92 -2.86
CA THR A 13 8.09 -13.07 -3.14
C THR A 13 7.05 -13.25 -2.07
N ARG A 14 7.41 -12.96 -0.84
CA ARG A 14 6.54 -13.15 0.27
C ARG A 14 5.25 -12.36 0.16
N HIS A 15 5.35 -11.15 -0.37
CA HIS A 15 4.20 -10.29 -0.46
C HIS A 15 3.87 -9.94 -1.89
N ALA A 16 4.16 -10.87 -2.80
CA ALA A 16 3.95 -10.59 -4.21
C ALA A 16 2.48 -10.36 -4.54
N ASP A 17 1.59 -11.00 -3.80
CA ASP A 17 0.17 -10.84 -4.07
C ASP A 17 -0.30 -9.42 -3.82
N ILE A 18 0.39 -8.69 -2.98
CA ILE A 18 -0.02 -7.33 -2.66
C ILE A 18 0.07 -6.44 -3.89
N ARG A 19 1.02 -6.71 -4.76
CA ARG A 19 1.19 -5.86 -5.94
C ARG A 19 -0.01 -5.88 -6.85
N GLU A 20 -0.80 -6.95 -6.78
CA GLU A 20 -1.98 -7.05 -7.63
C GLU A 20 -3.22 -6.47 -6.98
N MET A 21 -3.12 -6.00 -5.78
CA MET A 21 -4.29 -5.52 -5.07
C MET A 21 -4.66 -4.12 -5.50
N THR A 22 -5.97 -3.86 -5.52
CA THR A 22 -6.42 -2.48 -5.65
C THR A 22 -6.14 -1.76 -4.35
N PHE A 23 -6.20 -0.44 -4.41
CA PHE A 23 -5.98 0.36 -3.22
C PHE A 23 -6.99 -0.01 -2.14
N GLU A 24 -8.24 -0.12 -2.52
CA GLU A 24 -9.29 -0.41 -1.55
C GLU A 24 -9.07 -1.76 -0.88
N ARG A 25 -8.67 -2.73 -1.65
CA ARG A 25 -8.44 -4.06 -1.08
C ARG A 25 -7.25 -4.04 -0.13
N ALA A 26 -6.18 -3.39 -0.52
CA ALA A 26 -5.00 -3.31 0.32
C ALA A 26 -5.30 -2.55 1.60
N LEU A 27 -6.06 -1.48 1.49
CA LEU A 27 -6.40 -0.69 2.67
C LEU A 27 -7.26 -1.50 3.63
N LYS A 28 -8.18 -2.27 3.09
CA LYS A 28 -9.04 -3.07 3.93
C LYS A 28 -8.25 -4.11 4.70
N GLU A 29 -7.32 -4.76 4.05
CA GLU A 29 -6.51 -5.74 4.74
C GLU A 29 -5.62 -5.06 5.78
N LEU A 30 -5.09 -3.89 5.45
CA LEU A 30 -4.26 -3.17 6.39
C LEU A 30 -5.06 -2.79 7.63
N GLU A 31 -6.28 -2.34 7.44
CA GLU A 31 -7.14 -2.00 8.58
C GLU A 31 -7.40 -3.21 9.45
N HIS A 32 -7.58 -4.34 8.83
CA HIS A 32 -7.81 -5.57 9.59
C HIS A 32 -6.57 -5.93 10.42
N ILE A 33 -5.40 -5.77 9.84
CA ILE A 33 -4.16 -6.07 10.56
C ILE A 33 -3.98 -5.12 11.73
N VAL A 34 -4.21 -3.84 11.50
CA VAL A 34 -4.07 -2.87 12.58
C VAL A 34 -5.03 -3.21 13.71
N GLY A 35 -6.25 -3.59 13.37
CA GLY A 35 -7.21 -3.95 14.39
C GLY A 35 -6.76 -5.14 15.22
N ARG A 36 -6.19 -6.14 14.57
CA ARG A 36 -5.70 -7.30 15.30
C ARG A 36 -4.57 -6.93 16.24
N LEU A 37 -3.66 -6.10 15.76
CA LEU A 37 -2.53 -5.70 16.60
C LEU A 37 -2.99 -4.85 17.77
N GLU A 38 -3.98 -4.00 17.54
CA GLU A 38 -4.47 -3.13 18.59
C GLU A 38 -5.18 -3.92 19.68
N ARG A 39 -5.87 -4.98 19.30
CA ARG A 39 -6.54 -5.79 20.30
C ARG A 39 -5.57 -6.60 21.16
N GLY A 40 -4.40 -6.86 20.58
CA GLY A 40 -3.40 -7.56 21.35
C GLY A 40 -3.70 -9.02 21.59
N ASP A 41 -4.57 -9.61 20.79
CA ASP A 41 -4.93 -11.00 20.97
C ASP A 41 -4.16 -11.90 20.01
N VAL A 42 -3.00 -11.46 19.58
CA VAL A 42 -2.14 -12.21 18.67
C VAL A 42 -0.88 -12.59 19.40
N GLU A 43 -0.38 -13.77 19.14
CA GLU A 43 0.87 -14.17 19.74
C GLU A 43 2.00 -13.35 19.19
N LEU A 44 3.06 -13.22 19.97
CA LEU A 44 4.16 -12.34 19.60
C LEU A 44 4.71 -12.65 18.22
N GLU A 45 4.98 -13.91 17.96
CA GLU A 45 5.55 -14.27 16.67
C GLU A 45 4.62 -13.95 15.54
N GLU A 46 3.35 -14.20 15.75
CA GLU A 46 2.39 -13.91 14.72
C GLU A 46 2.24 -12.40 14.53
N SER A 47 2.34 -11.63 15.59
CA SER A 47 2.20 -10.19 15.47
C SER A 47 3.33 -9.62 14.65
N ILE A 48 4.53 -10.19 14.75
CA ILE A 48 5.64 -9.74 13.93
C ILE A 48 5.36 -10.01 12.45
N THR A 49 4.85 -11.19 12.17
CA THR A 49 4.54 -11.56 10.80
C THR A 49 3.49 -10.67 10.19
N ILE A 50 2.41 -10.42 10.91
CA ILE A 50 1.36 -9.59 10.33
C ILE A 50 1.77 -8.13 10.29
N TYR A 51 2.66 -7.71 11.19
CA TYR A 51 3.19 -6.36 11.11
C TYR A 51 3.99 -6.17 9.82
N GLU A 52 4.81 -7.15 9.48
CA GLU A 52 5.58 -7.08 8.25
C GLU A 52 4.67 -7.01 7.04
N ARG A 53 3.60 -7.79 7.07
CA ARG A 53 2.66 -7.72 5.96
C ARG A 53 1.98 -6.36 5.92
N GLY A 54 1.68 -5.81 7.09
CA GLY A 54 1.10 -4.47 7.15
C GLY A 54 2.00 -3.43 6.54
N GLU A 55 3.31 -3.54 6.77
CA GLU A 55 4.25 -2.60 6.19
C GLU A 55 4.23 -2.69 4.66
N ALA A 56 4.17 -3.90 4.14
CA ALA A 56 4.13 -4.08 2.70
C ALA A 56 2.84 -3.50 2.11
N LEU A 57 1.72 -3.70 2.80
CA LEU A 57 0.46 -3.15 2.36
C LEU A 57 0.50 -1.63 2.39
N LYS A 58 1.09 -1.08 3.43
CA LYS A 58 1.20 0.36 3.55
C LYS A 58 2.01 0.95 2.40
N GLU A 59 3.13 0.32 2.08
CA GLU A 59 3.95 0.79 0.99
C GLU A 59 3.22 0.73 -0.34
N HIS A 60 2.45 -0.32 -0.53
CA HIS A 60 1.68 -0.46 -1.75
C HIS A 60 0.64 0.65 -1.85
N CYS A 61 -0.07 0.91 -0.76
CA CYS A 61 -1.05 1.99 -0.74
C CYS A 61 -0.40 3.33 -1.02
N ASP A 62 0.75 3.58 -0.42
CA ASP A 62 1.47 4.83 -0.67
C ASP A 62 1.83 4.98 -2.13
N ARG A 63 2.28 3.90 -2.74
CA ARG A 63 2.67 3.94 -4.13
C ARG A 63 1.48 4.26 -5.02
N LEU A 64 0.34 3.63 -4.74
CA LEU A 64 -0.85 3.88 -5.53
C LEU A 64 -1.35 5.30 -5.33
N LEU A 65 -1.27 5.81 -4.11
CA LEU A 65 -1.67 7.18 -3.85
C LEU A 65 -0.80 8.16 -4.61
N LYS A 66 0.50 7.92 -4.62
CA LYS A 66 1.39 8.81 -5.34
C LYS A 66 1.14 8.77 -6.84
N GLN A 67 0.82 7.60 -7.35
CA GLN A 67 0.47 7.51 -8.76
C GLN A 67 -0.79 8.28 -9.06
N ALA A 68 -1.77 8.20 -8.17
CA ALA A 68 -3.01 8.93 -8.37
C ALA A 68 -2.77 10.43 -8.27
N GLU A 69 -1.92 10.85 -7.33
CA GLU A 69 -1.60 12.26 -7.20
C GLU A 69 -0.92 12.78 -8.44
N ALA A 70 -0.04 11.99 -9.02
CA ALA A 70 0.65 12.42 -10.22
C ALA A 70 -0.34 12.60 -11.38
N LYS A 71 -1.33 11.73 -11.46
CA LYS A 71 -2.34 11.85 -12.50
C LYS A 71 -3.17 13.10 -12.29
N VAL A 72 -3.53 13.37 -11.07
CA VAL A 72 -4.31 14.55 -10.77
C VAL A 72 -3.53 15.80 -11.11
N GLU A 73 -2.25 15.80 -10.77
CA GLU A 73 -1.40 16.92 -11.09
C GLU A 73 -1.36 17.19 -12.58
N LYS A 74 -1.24 16.14 -13.36
CA LYS A 74 -1.23 16.30 -14.79
C LYS A 74 -2.51 16.93 -15.31
N LEU A 75 -3.62 16.51 -14.75
CA LEU A 75 -4.90 17.04 -15.17
C LEU A 75 -5.03 18.50 -14.81
N THR A 76 -4.60 18.87 -13.63
CA THR A 76 -4.77 20.25 -13.19
C THR A 76 -3.81 21.19 -13.86
N LEU A 77 -2.64 20.70 -14.27
CA LEU A 77 -1.70 21.55 -14.95
C LEU A 77 -2.11 21.84 -16.39
N GLY A 78 -2.78 20.87 -17.00
CA GLY A 78 -3.23 21.06 -18.36
C GLY A 78 -2.10 21.10 -19.34
N PRO A 79 -2.45 21.28 -20.61
CA PRO A 79 -1.43 21.34 -21.67
C PRO A 79 -0.59 22.58 -21.45
N GLY A 80 0.69 22.44 -21.60
CA GLY A 80 1.56 23.57 -21.44
C GLY A 80 2.04 23.76 -20.03
N GLY A 81 1.60 22.94 -19.13
CA GLY A 81 2.11 22.99 -17.77
C GLY A 81 1.55 24.11 -16.92
N THR A 82 0.52 24.76 -17.38
CA THR A 82 -0.08 25.84 -16.62
C THR A 82 -1.18 25.32 -15.75
N PRO A 83 -1.20 25.69 -14.49
CA PRO A 83 -2.26 25.22 -13.62
C PRO A 83 -3.61 25.66 -14.12
N THR A 84 -4.54 24.74 -14.13
CA THR A 84 -5.88 25.05 -14.55
C THR A 84 -6.83 24.33 -13.63
N GLY A 85 -7.66 25.05 -12.99
CA GLY A 85 -8.68 24.44 -12.20
C GLY A 85 -8.18 23.64 -11.04
N THR A 86 -7.07 24.00 -10.53
CA THR A 86 -6.58 23.30 -9.39
C THR A 86 -7.35 23.63 -8.15
N GLU A 87 -7.95 24.76 -8.17
CA GLU A 87 -8.67 25.17 -7.00
C GLU A 87 -9.68 24.17 -6.52
N PRO A 88 -10.35 23.49 -7.40
CA PRO A 88 -11.36 22.55 -6.92
C PRO A 88 -10.84 21.56 -5.92
N PHE A 89 -9.61 21.21 -6.05
CA PHE A 89 -9.07 20.32 -5.08
C PHE A 89 -8.69 20.99 -3.83
N ASN A 90 -8.21 22.18 -3.94
CA ASN A 90 -7.76 22.89 -2.79
C ASN A 90 -8.86 23.40 -1.98
N ALA A 91 -9.97 23.53 -2.58
CA ALA A 91 -11.09 24.09 -1.88
C ALA A 91 -11.60 23.19 -0.81
N ASP A 92 -11.19 21.97 -0.84
CA ASP A 92 -11.67 21.13 0.16
C ASP A 92 -11.19 21.29 1.48
#